data_2957f681513561a041b9c931c6899387
#
_entry.id   2957f681513561a041b9c931c6899387
#
_cell.length_a   1.000
_cell.length_b   1.000
_cell.length_c   1.000
_cell.angle_alpha   90.00
_cell.angle_beta   90.00
_cell.angle_gamma   90.00
#
_symmetry.space_group_name_H-M   'P 1'
#
loop_
_entity.id
_entity.type
_entity.pdbx_description
1 polymer ?
#
loop_
_entity_poly.entity_id
_entity_poly.type
_entity_poly.pdbx_seq_one_letter_code
_entity_poly.pdbx_strand_id
1 'polypeptide(L)'
;DSHSRAIVGYSFCPSLTTEGPMKALESAFLFYRENGIDISGLIHHSDRGVQYCSNQYVDTLKAQHISISMTQCGDPLHNALAERMNNTIKNGWLFDCGKETFNQVEERIKQAVYTYNNIRPHQALKMRTPMEIIKEEKI
;
A
#
# COMPACT_ATOMS: atom_id res chain seq x y z
N ASP A 1 0.98 -1.90 5.10
CA ASP A 1 0.85 -2.18 6.53
C ASP A 1 2.20 -1.99 7.23
N SER A 2 2.25 -1.15 8.25
CA SER A 2 3.50 -0.79 8.93
C SER A 2 4.06 -1.93 9.80
N HIS A 3 3.23 -2.83 10.27
CA HIS A 3 3.63 -3.97 11.10
C HIS A 3 4.23 -5.10 10.26
N SER A 4 3.45 -5.66 9.36
CA SER A 4 3.89 -6.77 8.50
C SER A 4 4.80 -6.34 7.35
N ARG A 5 4.84 -5.04 7.04
CA ARG A 5 5.49 -4.47 5.84
C ARG A 5 4.82 -4.87 4.52
N ALA A 6 3.67 -5.53 4.56
CA ALA A 6 2.95 -5.93 3.36
C ALA A 6 2.43 -4.72 2.57
N ILE A 7 2.49 -4.83 1.26
CA ILE A 7 1.72 -3.99 0.35
C ILE A 7 0.32 -4.60 0.32
N VAL A 8 -0.60 -3.96 1.01
CA VAL A 8 -1.98 -4.49 1.18
C VAL A 8 -2.94 -3.99 0.10
N GLY A 9 -2.60 -2.87 -0.55
CA GLY A 9 -3.38 -2.34 -1.66
C GLY A 9 -2.53 -1.49 -2.59
N TYR A 10 -2.84 -1.54 -3.86
CA TYR A 10 -2.18 -0.75 -4.89
C TYR A 10 -3.13 -0.53 -6.06
N SER A 11 -2.83 0.50 -6.85
CA SER A 11 -3.45 0.73 -8.14
C SER A 11 -2.44 1.33 -9.11
N PHE A 12 -2.66 1.10 -10.39
CA PHE A 12 -1.93 1.77 -11.45
C PHE A 12 -2.93 2.54 -12.31
N CYS A 13 -2.82 3.84 -12.32
CA CYS A 13 -3.75 4.73 -13.02
C CYS A 13 -3.01 5.74 -13.89
N PRO A 14 -3.56 6.11 -15.06
CA PRO A 14 -2.93 7.04 -15.97
C PRO A 14 -2.99 8.50 -15.50
N SER A 15 -3.74 8.81 -14.44
CA SER A 15 -3.96 10.16 -13.93
C SER A 15 -3.81 10.25 -12.41
N LEU A 16 -3.47 11.44 -11.91
CA LEU A 16 -3.33 11.75 -10.48
C LEU A 16 -4.66 12.21 -9.86
N THR A 17 -5.77 11.60 -10.24
CA THR A 17 -7.09 11.86 -9.65
C THR A 17 -7.29 11.05 -8.36
N THR A 18 -8.39 11.32 -7.63
CA THR A 18 -8.80 10.56 -6.44
C THR A 18 -9.13 9.08 -6.76
N GLU A 19 -9.39 8.75 -8.02
CA GLU A 19 -9.72 7.40 -8.47
C GLU A 19 -8.61 6.38 -8.17
N GLY A 20 -7.35 6.74 -8.41
CA GLY A 20 -6.20 5.86 -8.12
C GLY A 20 -6.11 5.46 -6.65
N PRO A 21 -6.04 6.41 -5.71
CA PRO A 21 -6.07 6.13 -4.28
C PRO A 21 -7.31 5.36 -3.81
N MET A 22 -8.49 5.64 -4.38
CA MET A 22 -9.71 4.90 -4.05
C MET A 22 -9.60 3.42 -4.46
N LYS A 23 -9.14 3.12 -5.67
CA LYS A 23 -8.90 1.74 -6.12
C LYS A 23 -7.87 1.02 -5.24
N ALA A 24 -6.80 1.70 -4.85
CA ALA A 24 -5.80 1.14 -3.95
C ALA A 24 -6.41 0.83 -2.56
N LEU A 25 -7.27 1.71 -2.04
CA LEU A 25 -7.95 1.50 -0.77
C LEU A 25 -8.93 0.31 -0.84
N GLU A 26 -9.72 0.20 -1.90
CA GLU A 26 -10.60 -0.95 -2.14
C GLU A 26 -9.83 -2.27 -2.25
N SER A 27 -8.69 -2.24 -2.94
CA SER A 27 -7.76 -3.37 -3.03
C SER A 27 -7.24 -3.78 -1.64
N ALA A 28 -6.93 -2.81 -0.77
CA ALA A 28 -6.52 -3.07 0.60
C ALA A 28 -7.63 -3.71 1.45
N PHE A 29 -8.86 -3.23 1.32
CA PHE A 29 -10.00 -3.83 2.03
C PHE A 29 -10.24 -5.28 1.58
N LEU A 30 -10.12 -5.54 0.28
CA LEU A 30 -10.21 -6.91 -0.25
C LEU A 30 -9.11 -7.80 0.33
N PHE A 31 -7.87 -7.33 0.34
CA PHE A 31 -6.74 -8.06 0.91
C PHE A 31 -6.97 -8.44 2.37
N TYR A 32 -7.38 -7.50 3.21
CA TYR A 32 -7.64 -7.77 4.63
C TYR A 32 -8.79 -8.76 4.82
N ARG A 33 -9.88 -8.59 4.06
CA ARG A 33 -11.03 -9.51 4.10
C ARG A 33 -10.64 -10.93 3.69
N GLU A 34 -9.90 -11.10 2.59
CA GLU A 34 -9.44 -12.42 2.11
C GLU A 34 -8.47 -13.08 3.10
N ASN A 35 -7.75 -12.26 3.83
CA ASN A 35 -6.86 -12.74 4.88
C ASN A 35 -7.53 -12.87 6.25
N GLY A 36 -8.82 -12.57 6.39
CA GLY A 36 -9.58 -12.68 7.64
C GLY A 36 -9.09 -11.73 8.75
N ILE A 37 -8.55 -10.57 8.37
CA ILE A 37 -8.03 -9.56 9.29
C ILE A 37 -9.09 -8.50 9.52
N ASP A 38 -9.44 -8.25 10.79
CA ASP A 38 -10.31 -7.15 11.17
C ASP A 38 -9.57 -5.81 11.02
N ILE A 39 -10.19 -4.89 10.30
CA ILE A 39 -9.65 -3.53 10.07
C ILE A 39 -10.27 -2.48 10.98
N SER A 40 -11.21 -2.86 11.84
CA SER A 40 -11.81 -1.93 12.81
C SER A 40 -10.74 -1.41 13.78
N GLY A 41 -10.65 -0.09 13.92
CA GLY A 41 -9.62 0.54 14.76
C GLY A 41 -8.23 0.67 14.11
N LEU A 42 -8.07 0.24 12.85
CA LEU A 42 -6.84 0.48 12.11
C LEU A 42 -6.63 2.00 11.94
N ILE A 43 -5.36 2.42 11.89
CA ILE A 43 -4.99 3.82 11.64
C ILE A 43 -4.45 3.91 10.22
N HIS A 44 -5.16 4.64 9.36
CA HIS A 44 -4.67 5.00 8.03
C HIS A 44 -3.86 6.28 8.11
N HIS A 45 -2.57 6.19 7.83
CA HIS A 45 -1.67 7.32 7.80
C HIS A 45 -1.32 7.71 6.37
N SER A 46 -1.44 8.99 6.03
CA SER A 46 -1.08 9.56 4.73
C SER A 46 -0.43 10.92 4.86
N ASP A 47 0.15 11.41 3.77
CA ASP A 47 0.45 12.82 3.63
C ASP A 47 -0.84 13.64 3.40
N ARG A 48 -0.71 14.95 3.26
CA ARG A 48 -1.84 15.85 2.99
C ARG A 48 -2.13 16.03 1.49
N GLY A 49 -1.83 15.04 0.68
CA GLY A 49 -2.21 15.05 -0.74
C GLY A 49 -3.70 15.28 -0.92
N VAL A 50 -4.08 16.11 -1.91
CA VAL A 50 -5.47 16.52 -2.16
C VAL A 50 -6.41 15.30 -2.30
N GLN A 51 -5.93 14.22 -2.91
CA GLN A 51 -6.67 12.98 -3.11
C GLN A 51 -7.04 12.28 -1.79
N TYR A 52 -6.19 12.36 -0.76
CA TYR A 52 -6.44 11.77 0.57
C TYR A 52 -7.32 12.65 1.46
N CYS A 53 -7.45 13.93 1.12
CA CYS A 53 -8.31 14.89 1.81
C CYS A 53 -9.72 14.99 1.19
N SER A 54 -9.98 14.27 0.08
CA SER A 54 -11.30 14.27 -0.55
C SER A 54 -12.38 13.69 0.38
N ASN A 55 -13.57 14.25 0.34
CA ASN A 55 -14.69 13.75 1.16
C ASN A 55 -14.95 12.27 0.91
N GLN A 56 -14.95 11.84 -0.35
CA GLN A 56 -15.16 10.45 -0.73
C GLN A 56 -14.15 9.52 -0.05
N TYR A 57 -12.86 9.87 -0.06
CA TYR A 57 -11.81 9.06 0.54
C TYR A 57 -11.96 8.98 2.08
N VAL A 58 -12.18 10.13 2.69
CA VAL A 58 -12.37 10.26 4.15
C VAL A 58 -13.63 9.50 4.62
N ASP A 59 -14.74 9.65 3.93
CA ASP A 59 -16.01 8.98 4.29
C ASP A 59 -15.90 7.47 4.13
N THR A 60 -15.17 6.99 3.12
CA THR A 60 -14.91 5.55 2.93
C THR A 60 -14.12 4.96 4.10
N LEU A 61 -13.08 5.64 4.57
CA LEU A 61 -12.30 5.20 5.75
C LEU A 61 -13.16 5.18 7.02
N LYS A 62 -13.93 6.24 7.26
CA LYS A 62 -14.83 6.35 8.42
C LYS A 62 -15.91 5.26 8.43
N ALA A 63 -16.46 4.93 7.25
CA ALA A 63 -17.47 3.86 7.12
C ALA A 63 -16.91 2.48 7.53
N GLN A 64 -15.61 2.28 7.44
CA GLN A 64 -14.90 1.07 7.89
C GLN A 64 -14.35 1.18 9.33
N HIS A 65 -14.74 2.22 10.08
CA HIS A 65 -14.22 2.49 11.42
C HIS A 65 -12.70 2.65 11.51
N ILE A 66 -12.08 3.12 10.42
CA ILE A 66 -10.64 3.38 10.32
C ILE A 66 -10.35 4.80 10.77
N SER A 67 -9.41 4.96 11.70
CA SER A 67 -8.93 6.26 12.15
C SER A 67 -8.00 6.89 11.11
N ILE A 68 -8.10 8.21 10.93
CA ILE A 68 -7.29 8.94 9.95
C ILE A 68 -6.19 9.71 10.67
N SER A 69 -4.96 9.51 10.23
CA SER A 69 -3.78 10.25 10.66
C SER A 69 -3.09 10.86 9.44
N MET A 70 -2.71 12.12 9.52
CA MET A 70 -2.01 12.81 8.42
C MET A 70 -0.71 13.41 8.92
N THR A 71 0.32 13.40 8.07
CA THR A 71 1.59 14.06 8.38
C THR A 71 1.36 15.54 8.69
N GLN A 72 2.05 16.03 9.72
CA GLN A 72 2.20 17.47 9.89
C GLN A 72 3.10 18.02 8.78
N CYS A 73 2.82 19.24 8.33
CA CYS A 73 3.57 19.87 7.24
C CYS A 73 5.08 19.86 7.53
N GLY A 74 5.86 19.22 6.66
CA GLY A 74 7.32 19.33 6.65
C GLY A 74 8.12 18.26 7.42
N ASP A 75 7.51 17.20 7.98
CA ASP A 75 8.28 16.12 8.59
C ASP A 75 8.45 14.90 7.64
N PRO A 76 9.66 14.74 7.04
CA PRO A 76 9.93 13.62 6.12
C PRO A 76 9.86 12.24 6.78
N LEU A 77 10.00 12.15 8.11
CA LEU A 77 10.03 10.87 8.82
C LEU A 77 8.64 10.22 8.92
N HIS A 78 7.59 11.04 8.87
CA HIS A 78 6.22 10.55 9.05
C HIS A 78 5.72 9.63 7.92
N ASN A 79 6.35 9.66 6.75
CA ASN A 79 5.97 8.81 5.60
C ASN A 79 7.13 7.94 5.06
N ALA A 80 8.21 7.83 5.80
CA ALA A 80 9.44 7.17 5.37
C ALA A 80 9.26 5.70 4.97
N LEU A 81 8.30 4.99 5.58
CA LEU A 81 8.00 3.59 5.22
C LEU A 81 7.38 3.47 3.83
N ALA A 82 6.40 4.31 3.52
CA ALA A 82 5.75 4.33 2.21
C ALA A 82 6.74 4.76 1.12
N GLU A 83 7.55 5.78 1.39
CA GLU A 83 8.59 6.24 0.47
C GLU A 83 9.63 5.14 0.18
N ARG A 84 10.10 4.44 1.20
CA ARG A 84 11.05 3.34 1.05
C ARG A 84 10.46 2.20 0.23
N MET A 85 9.21 1.83 0.49
CA MET A 85 8.51 0.79 -0.26
C MET A 85 8.33 1.20 -1.72
N ASN A 86 7.88 2.43 -1.99
CA ASN A 86 7.74 2.97 -3.34
C ASN A 86 9.07 2.96 -4.10
N ASN A 87 10.15 3.39 -3.46
CA ASN A 87 11.50 3.36 -4.05
C ASN A 87 11.96 1.93 -4.33
N THR A 88 11.66 0.98 -3.45
CA THR A 88 11.99 -0.43 -3.66
C THR A 88 11.29 -0.98 -4.91
N ILE A 89 9.99 -0.71 -5.08
CA ILE A 89 9.22 -1.17 -6.24
C ILE A 89 9.72 -0.47 -7.51
N LYS A 90 9.83 0.85 -7.50
CA LYS A 90 10.25 1.63 -8.68
C LYS A 90 11.65 1.23 -9.16
N ASN A 91 12.62 1.15 -8.26
CA ASN A 91 14.01 0.88 -8.62
C ASN A 91 14.29 -0.60 -8.83
N GLY A 92 13.54 -1.50 -8.19
CA GLY A 92 13.74 -2.93 -8.30
C GLY A 92 13.04 -3.58 -9.49
N TRP A 93 11.85 -3.12 -9.85
CA TRP A 93 11.00 -3.79 -10.85
C TRP A 93 10.51 -2.90 -11.99
N LEU A 94 10.51 -1.56 -11.81
CA LEU A 94 9.98 -0.63 -12.81
C LEU A 94 11.08 0.18 -13.49
N PHE A 95 12.32 -0.22 -13.33
CA PHE A 95 13.51 0.55 -13.75
C PHE A 95 13.56 0.88 -15.24
N ASP A 96 12.93 0.17 -16.13
CA ASP A 96 13.00 0.41 -17.58
C ASP A 96 11.65 0.22 -18.28
N CYS A 97 10.60 0.85 -17.74
CA CYS A 97 9.24 0.73 -18.28
C CYS A 97 8.93 1.67 -19.45
N GLY A 98 9.88 2.50 -19.90
CA GLY A 98 9.63 3.57 -20.86
C GLY A 98 9.16 3.12 -22.25
N LYS A 99 9.30 1.83 -22.59
CA LYS A 99 8.88 1.25 -23.88
C LYS A 99 7.69 0.28 -23.76
N GLU A 100 7.18 0.08 -22.54
CA GLU A 100 6.12 -0.87 -22.27
C GLU A 100 4.72 -0.22 -22.41
N THR A 101 3.73 -1.03 -22.79
CA THR A 101 2.33 -0.62 -22.79
C THR A 101 1.81 -0.53 -21.36
N PHE A 102 0.69 0.20 -21.16
CA PHE A 102 0.03 0.31 -19.86
C PHE A 102 -0.24 -1.08 -19.24
N ASN A 103 -0.79 -2.03 -20.01
CA ASN A 103 -1.10 -3.37 -19.53
C ASN A 103 0.16 -4.15 -19.13
N GLN A 104 1.27 -3.98 -19.84
CA GLN A 104 2.55 -4.62 -19.51
C GLN A 104 3.11 -4.08 -18.19
N VAL A 105 3.03 -2.77 -17.99
CA VAL A 105 3.48 -2.14 -16.73
C VAL A 105 2.58 -2.58 -15.58
N GLU A 106 1.26 -2.63 -15.77
CA GLU A 106 0.31 -3.10 -14.76
C GLU A 106 0.61 -4.53 -14.31
N GLU A 107 0.85 -5.44 -15.25
CA GLU A 107 1.20 -6.84 -14.94
C GLU A 107 2.56 -6.92 -14.22
N ARG A 108 3.53 -6.08 -14.61
CA ARG A 108 4.82 -6.00 -13.92
C ARG A 108 4.67 -5.52 -12.48
N ILE A 109 3.82 -4.54 -12.21
CA ILE A 109 3.51 -4.07 -10.86
C ILE A 109 2.89 -5.20 -10.02
N LYS A 110 1.95 -5.94 -10.59
CA LYS A 110 1.31 -7.08 -9.93
C LYS A 110 2.33 -8.15 -9.53
N GLN A 111 3.25 -8.49 -10.43
CA GLN A 111 4.35 -9.42 -10.14
C GLN A 111 5.31 -8.88 -9.09
N ALA A 112 5.62 -7.58 -9.14
CA ALA A 112 6.47 -6.92 -8.15
C ALA A 112 5.85 -6.96 -6.74
N VAL A 113 4.56 -6.64 -6.62
CA VAL A 113 3.84 -6.71 -5.35
C VAL A 113 3.79 -8.16 -4.82
N TYR A 114 3.51 -9.12 -5.69
CA TYR A 114 3.53 -10.53 -5.30
C TYR A 114 4.90 -10.97 -4.77
N THR A 115 5.97 -10.64 -5.50
CA THR A 115 7.35 -10.97 -5.10
C THR A 115 7.74 -10.27 -3.80
N TYR A 116 7.38 -8.99 -3.66
CA TYR A 116 7.64 -8.21 -2.46
C TYR A 116 6.97 -8.83 -1.23
N ASN A 117 5.72 -9.22 -1.33
CA ASN A 117 4.94 -9.75 -0.22
C ASN A 117 5.27 -11.20 0.12
N ASN A 118 5.54 -12.05 -0.88
CA ASN A 118 5.57 -13.50 -0.71
C ASN A 118 6.95 -14.13 -0.82
N ILE A 119 7.90 -13.48 -1.51
CA ILE A 119 9.18 -14.11 -1.85
C ILE A 119 10.36 -13.35 -1.24
N ARG A 120 10.31 -12.01 -1.26
CA ARG A 120 11.42 -11.18 -0.80
C ARG A 120 11.54 -11.20 0.72
N PRO A 121 12.68 -11.66 1.28
CA PRO A 121 12.92 -11.54 2.71
C PRO A 121 13.23 -10.09 3.10
N HIS A 122 12.73 -9.66 4.25
CA HIS A 122 12.92 -8.31 4.78
C HIS A 122 13.78 -8.34 6.05
N GLN A 123 14.87 -7.57 6.04
CA GLN A 123 15.76 -7.49 7.19
C GLN A 123 15.00 -7.01 8.46
N ALA A 124 14.10 -6.04 8.32
CA ALA A 124 13.28 -5.55 9.42
C ALA A 124 12.30 -6.60 9.99
N LEU A 125 12.04 -7.68 9.25
CA LEU A 125 11.21 -8.82 9.66
C LEU A 125 12.04 -10.06 10.01
N LYS A 126 13.31 -9.87 10.36
CA LYS A 126 14.26 -10.97 10.64
C LYS A 126 14.37 -11.96 9.48
N MET A 127 14.49 -11.42 8.26
CA MET A 127 14.59 -12.16 6.98
C MET A 127 13.34 -12.99 6.61
N ARG A 128 12.19 -12.68 7.18
CA ARG A 128 10.89 -13.25 6.78
C ARG A 128 10.22 -12.38 5.70
N THR A 129 9.26 -12.96 5.02
CA THR A 129 8.40 -12.22 4.08
C THR A 129 7.23 -11.55 4.79
N PRO A 130 6.66 -10.47 4.24
CA PRO A 130 5.46 -9.85 4.78
C PRO A 130 4.29 -10.83 4.97
N MET A 131 4.07 -11.75 4.03
CA MET A 131 2.97 -12.72 4.12
C MET A 131 3.19 -13.80 5.18
N GLU A 132 4.42 -14.09 5.57
CA GLU A 132 4.69 -14.96 6.74
C GLU A 132 4.25 -14.29 8.03
N ILE A 133 4.48 -12.96 8.18
CA ILE A 133 3.99 -12.21 9.33
C ILE A 133 2.45 -12.19 9.38
N ILE A 134 1.80 -11.88 8.26
CA ILE A 134 0.33 -11.88 8.14
C ILE A 134 -0.28 -13.23 8.54
N LYS A 135 0.35 -14.34 8.16
CA LYS A 135 -0.16 -15.68 8.48
C LYS A 135 0.01 -16.05 9.95
N GLU A 136 1.06 -15.58 10.62
CA GLU A 136 1.28 -15.82 12.06
C GLU A 136 0.22 -15.10 12.92
N GLU A 137 -0.26 -13.96 12.53
CA GLU A 137 -1.29 -13.20 13.26
C GLU A 137 -2.68 -13.89 13.28
N LYS A 138 -2.87 -14.91 12.45
CA LYS A 138 -4.13 -15.67 12.36
C LYS A 138 -4.22 -16.86 13.33
N ILE A 139 -3.15 -17.13 14.05
CA ILE A 139 -3.08 -18.23 15.02
C ILE A 139 -3.32 -17.69 16.41
#